data_29d22d60a397fb99f53ef0e036523c15
#
_entry.id   29d22d60a397fb99f53ef0e036523c15
#
_cell.length_a   1.000
_cell.length_b   1.000
_cell.length_c   1.000
_cell.angle_alpha   90.00
_cell.angle_beta   90.00
_cell.angle_gamma   90.00
#
_symmetry.space_group_name_H-M   'P 1'
#
loop_
_entity.id
_entity.type
_entity.pdbx_description
1 polymer ?
#
loop_
_entity_poly.entity_id
_entity_poly.type
_entity_poly.pdbx_seq_one_letter_code
_entity_poly.pdbx_strand_id
1 'polypeptide(L)'
;MALKDKVLEILEDNRGRSVSGNKIAVSLGMTRSAVWKAVKQLREEGYTINAVTNRGYCLTSDNDILNEPSVISFLETKELGRKMDIFKSIDSTNNFAKSLAQLGAVNGHTIIAEQQTAGKGRMGKKFYAPNNQGIYLSVIVRPQLSVEYALMITSCAAVAVAEAIEKVCLLYTSPSPRDGATSR
;
A
#
# COMPACT_ATOMS: atom_id res chain seq x y z
N MET A 1 14.13 -7.97 -8.87
CA MET A 1 12.69 -7.93 -9.20
C MET A 1 12.37 -9.15 -10.06
N ALA A 2 11.47 -10.02 -9.63
CA ALA A 2 11.11 -11.21 -10.38
C ALA A 2 10.35 -10.86 -11.66
N LEU A 3 10.34 -11.77 -12.66
CA LEU A 3 9.61 -11.52 -13.92
C LEU A 3 8.12 -11.26 -13.69
N LYS A 4 7.52 -12.00 -12.75
CA LYS A 4 6.09 -11.82 -12.41
C LYS A 4 5.78 -10.41 -11.91
N ASP A 5 6.69 -9.81 -11.15
CA ASP A 5 6.50 -8.45 -10.59
C ASP A 5 6.50 -7.40 -11.71
N LYS A 6 7.39 -7.55 -12.69
CA LYS A 6 7.41 -6.67 -13.88
C LYS A 6 6.17 -6.84 -14.76
N VAL A 7 5.66 -8.06 -14.88
CA VAL A 7 4.41 -8.32 -15.61
C VAL A 7 3.23 -7.70 -14.86
N LEU A 8 3.22 -7.80 -13.52
CA LEU A 8 2.20 -7.18 -12.68
C LEU A 8 2.22 -5.65 -12.81
N GLU A 9 3.39 -5.02 -12.78
CA GLU A 9 3.56 -3.57 -12.96
C GLU A 9 2.91 -3.09 -14.28
N ILE A 10 3.20 -3.78 -15.39
CA ILE A 10 2.57 -3.44 -16.69
C ILE A 10 1.04 -3.62 -16.65
N LEU A 11 0.54 -4.63 -15.96
CA LEU A 11 -0.90 -4.87 -15.83
C LEU A 11 -1.57 -3.85 -14.92
N GLU A 12 -0.90 -3.40 -13.85
CA GLU A 12 -1.37 -2.34 -12.96
C GLU A 12 -1.46 -0.99 -13.68
N ASP A 13 -0.43 -0.59 -14.44
CA ASP A 13 -0.43 0.62 -15.27
C ASP A 13 -1.57 0.63 -16.30
N ASN A 14 -2.08 -0.54 -16.65
CA ASN A 14 -3.18 -0.74 -17.58
C ASN A 14 -4.41 -1.38 -16.93
N ARG A 15 -4.63 -1.19 -15.63
CA ARG A 15 -5.75 -1.79 -14.89
C ARG A 15 -7.09 -1.53 -15.59
N GLY A 16 -7.90 -2.56 -15.73
CA GLY A 16 -9.16 -2.52 -16.46
C GLY A 16 -9.04 -2.51 -18.00
N ARG A 17 -7.81 -2.48 -18.54
CA ARG A 17 -7.55 -2.53 -19.99
C ARG A 17 -6.77 -3.78 -20.36
N SER A 18 -7.02 -4.29 -21.56
CA SER A 18 -6.32 -5.48 -22.06
C SER A 18 -4.97 -5.11 -22.66
N VAL A 19 -3.92 -5.82 -22.25
CA VAL A 19 -2.55 -5.69 -22.80
C VAL A 19 -2.18 -6.99 -23.50
N SER A 20 -1.75 -6.87 -24.76
CA SER A 20 -1.32 -8.05 -25.54
C SER A 20 -0.12 -8.73 -24.89
N GLY A 21 -0.18 -10.06 -24.72
CA GLY A 21 0.93 -10.85 -24.20
C GLY A 21 2.21 -10.72 -25.03
N ASN A 22 2.08 -10.42 -26.33
CA ASN A 22 3.23 -10.11 -27.17
C ASN A 22 3.85 -8.74 -26.84
N LYS A 23 3.01 -7.72 -26.59
CA LYS A 23 3.47 -6.39 -26.19
C LYS A 23 4.23 -6.47 -24.86
N ILE A 24 3.72 -7.21 -23.86
CA ILE A 24 4.39 -7.45 -22.59
C ILE A 24 5.72 -8.18 -22.81
N ALA A 25 5.73 -9.23 -23.65
CA ALA A 25 6.94 -10.01 -23.93
C ALA A 25 8.03 -9.13 -24.56
N VAL A 26 7.69 -8.33 -25.54
CA VAL A 26 8.63 -7.41 -26.22
C VAL A 26 9.17 -6.34 -25.25
N SER A 27 8.30 -5.70 -24.47
CA SER A 27 8.73 -4.65 -23.53
C SER A 27 9.67 -5.16 -22.44
N LEU A 28 9.55 -6.44 -22.06
CA LEU A 28 10.38 -7.07 -21.04
C LEU A 28 11.57 -7.86 -21.62
N GLY A 29 11.72 -7.95 -22.95
CA GLY A 29 12.74 -8.76 -23.60
C GLY A 29 12.58 -10.28 -23.35
N MET A 30 11.33 -10.76 -23.18
CA MET A 30 10.99 -12.12 -22.80
C MET A 30 10.15 -12.84 -23.85
N THR A 31 9.96 -14.15 -23.67
CA THR A 31 9.10 -14.95 -24.54
C THR A 31 7.63 -14.85 -24.09
N ARG A 32 6.70 -15.06 -25.03
CA ARG A 32 5.26 -15.13 -24.69
C ARG A 32 4.94 -16.23 -23.68
N SER A 33 5.66 -17.37 -23.73
CA SER A 33 5.51 -18.46 -22.78
C SER A 33 5.95 -18.07 -21.36
N ALA A 34 6.99 -17.23 -21.22
CA ALA A 34 7.42 -16.71 -19.93
C ALA A 34 6.38 -15.75 -19.33
N VAL A 35 5.79 -14.86 -20.16
CA VAL A 35 4.68 -14.00 -19.74
C VAL A 35 3.47 -14.84 -19.29
N TRP A 36 3.11 -15.87 -20.03
CA TRP A 36 2.01 -16.78 -19.66
C TRP A 36 2.25 -17.44 -18.30
N LYS A 37 3.46 -17.94 -18.05
CA LYS A 37 3.84 -18.52 -16.75
C LYS A 37 3.72 -17.50 -15.62
N ALA A 38 4.19 -16.27 -15.83
CA ALA A 38 4.08 -15.20 -14.86
C ALA A 38 2.62 -14.86 -14.55
N VAL A 39 1.76 -14.74 -15.56
CA VAL A 39 0.32 -14.52 -15.39
C VAL A 39 -0.34 -15.69 -14.64
N LYS A 40 0.07 -16.93 -14.93
CA LYS A 40 -0.43 -18.10 -14.20
C LYS A 40 -0.07 -18.02 -12.71
N GLN A 41 1.17 -17.68 -12.37
CA GLN A 41 1.60 -17.50 -10.98
C GLN A 41 0.82 -16.38 -10.28
N LEU A 42 0.63 -15.24 -10.94
CA LEU A 42 -0.18 -14.14 -10.39
C LEU A 42 -1.62 -14.57 -10.10
N ARG A 43 -2.23 -15.37 -10.97
CA ARG A 43 -3.56 -15.94 -10.72
C ARG A 43 -3.59 -16.89 -9.53
N GLU A 44 -2.55 -17.72 -9.36
CA GLU A 44 -2.38 -18.60 -8.20
C GLU A 44 -2.18 -17.80 -6.89
N GLU A 45 -1.62 -16.59 -6.98
CA GLU A 45 -1.51 -15.63 -5.87
C GLU A 45 -2.81 -14.86 -5.59
N GLY A 46 -3.86 -15.08 -6.40
CA GLY A 46 -5.20 -14.51 -6.20
C GLY A 46 -5.55 -13.34 -7.12
N TYR A 47 -4.64 -12.89 -8.00
CA TYR A 47 -4.94 -11.80 -8.92
C TYR A 47 -6.01 -12.20 -9.95
N THR A 48 -7.04 -11.39 -10.07
CA THR A 48 -8.10 -11.58 -11.07
C THR A 48 -7.64 -11.04 -12.42
N ILE A 49 -6.95 -11.87 -13.20
CA ILE A 49 -6.45 -11.53 -14.53
C ILE A 49 -7.26 -12.29 -15.58
N ASN A 50 -8.03 -11.59 -16.39
CA ASN A 50 -8.78 -12.15 -17.50
C ASN A 50 -7.90 -12.31 -18.74
N ALA A 51 -8.03 -13.46 -19.42
CA ALA A 51 -7.47 -13.65 -20.76
C ALA A 51 -8.57 -13.31 -21.77
N VAL A 52 -8.35 -12.26 -22.56
CA VAL A 52 -9.29 -11.84 -23.61
C VAL A 52 -8.75 -12.31 -24.95
N THR A 53 -9.54 -13.11 -25.66
CA THR A 53 -9.16 -13.66 -26.97
C THR A 53 -8.73 -12.52 -27.91
N ASN A 54 -7.58 -12.66 -28.54
CA ASN A 54 -6.95 -11.70 -29.46
C ASN A 54 -6.61 -10.31 -28.85
N ARG A 55 -6.89 -10.06 -27.55
CA ARG A 55 -6.57 -8.80 -26.86
C ARG A 55 -5.50 -8.94 -25.79
N GLY A 56 -5.31 -10.16 -25.25
CA GLY A 56 -4.27 -10.46 -24.23
C GLY A 56 -4.80 -10.56 -22.81
N TYR A 57 -4.13 -9.96 -21.86
CA TYR A 57 -4.42 -10.04 -20.43
C TYR A 57 -4.97 -8.73 -19.90
N CYS A 58 -5.95 -8.80 -19.02
CA CYS A 58 -6.57 -7.67 -18.36
C CYS A 58 -6.64 -7.95 -16.85
N LEU A 59 -5.96 -7.15 -16.05
CA LEU A 59 -6.16 -7.11 -14.61
C LEU A 59 -7.45 -6.35 -14.32
N THR A 60 -8.36 -6.98 -13.57
CA THR A 60 -9.66 -6.37 -13.30
C THR A 60 -9.53 -5.18 -12.35
N SER A 61 -10.48 -4.24 -12.42
CA SER A 61 -10.51 -3.05 -11.57
C SER A 61 -10.84 -3.37 -10.11
N ASP A 62 -11.55 -4.46 -9.87
CA ASP A 62 -12.04 -4.93 -8.58
C ASP A 62 -11.02 -5.84 -7.85
N ASN A 63 -9.80 -5.94 -8.36
CA ASN A 63 -8.75 -6.71 -7.69
C ASN A 63 -8.27 -5.99 -6.42
N ASP A 64 -8.50 -6.60 -5.26
CA ASP A 64 -8.27 -6.04 -3.92
C ASP A 64 -6.99 -6.58 -3.26
N ILE A 65 -6.00 -6.97 -4.06
CA ILE A 65 -4.72 -7.42 -3.54
C ILE A 65 -3.79 -6.22 -3.36
N LEU A 66 -3.34 -6.04 -2.11
CA LEU A 66 -2.37 -5.02 -1.79
C LEU A 66 -0.99 -5.41 -2.32
N ASN A 67 -0.44 -4.60 -3.22
CA ASN A 67 0.89 -4.81 -3.80
C ASN A 67 1.61 -3.48 -4.06
N GLU A 68 2.94 -3.53 -4.12
CA GLU A 68 3.77 -2.33 -4.31
C GLU A 68 3.46 -1.58 -5.62
N PRO A 69 3.37 -2.21 -6.80
CA PRO A 69 3.00 -1.52 -8.03
C PRO A 69 1.67 -0.79 -7.96
N SER A 70 0.65 -1.42 -7.35
CA SER A 70 -0.67 -0.82 -7.19
C SER A 70 -0.60 0.43 -6.32
N VAL A 71 0.10 0.38 -5.18
CA VAL A 71 0.25 1.54 -4.31
C VAL A 71 1.03 2.65 -5.01
N ILE A 72 2.16 2.31 -5.66
CA ILE A 72 3.02 3.28 -6.36
C ILE A 72 2.25 4.02 -7.46
N SER A 73 1.33 3.37 -8.17
CA SER A 73 0.54 3.99 -9.25
C SER A 73 -0.34 5.16 -8.78
N PHE A 74 -0.69 5.19 -7.49
CA PHE A 74 -1.48 6.26 -6.87
C PHE A 74 -0.66 7.27 -6.08
N LEU A 75 0.66 7.04 -5.92
CA LEU A 75 1.50 7.93 -5.13
C LEU A 75 1.89 9.20 -5.90
N GLU A 76 1.51 10.34 -5.37
CA GLU A 76 1.93 11.66 -5.84
C GLU A 76 3.17 12.20 -5.08
N THR A 77 3.58 11.51 -4.01
CA THR A 77 4.71 11.90 -3.17
C THR A 77 6.06 11.67 -3.85
N LYS A 78 7.07 12.44 -3.48
CA LYS A 78 8.44 12.29 -3.98
C LYS A 78 9.28 11.31 -3.15
N GLU A 79 9.02 11.20 -1.85
CA GLU A 79 9.80 10.41 -0.89
C GLU A 79 8.96 9.42 -0.11
N LEU A 80 7.87 9.89 0.53
CA LEU A 80 7.04 9.05 1.38
C LEU A 80 6.37 7.95 0.57
N GLY A 81 6.54 6.69 0.99
CA GLY A 81 5.94 5.53 0.35
C GLY A 81 6.64 5.06 -0.93
N ARG A 82 7.69 5.74 -1.42
CA ARG A 82 8.41 5.30 -2.62
C ARG A 82 9.22 4.03 -2.41
N LYS A 83 9.64 3.77 -1.18
CA LYS A 83 10.19 2.49 -0.77
C LYS A 83 9.24 1.89 0.24
N MET A 84 8.79 0.66 -0.01
CA MET A 84 7.85 -0.01 0.87
C MET A 84 8.12 -1.50 0.98
N ASP A 85 7.73 -2.06 2.11
CA ASP A 85 7.63 -3.50 2.33
C ASP A 85 6.17 -3.84 2.66
N ILE A 86 5.59 -4.76 1.90
CA ILE A 86 4.20 -5.20 2.08
C ILE A 86 4.17 -6.65 2.55
N PHE A 87 3.44 -6.90 3.62
CA PHE A 87 3.33 -8.21 4.26
C PHE A 87 1.87 -8.67 4.34
N LYS A 88 1.61 -9.93 4.03
CA LYS A 88 0.32 -10.55 4.34
C LYS A 88 0.12 -10.66 5.85
N SER A 89 1.18 -11.03 6.58
CA SER A 89 1.17 -11.12 8.03
C SER A 89 2.55 -10.79 8.58
N ILE A 90 2.61 -10.02 9.66
CA ILE A 90 3.83 -9.67 10.38
C ILE A 90 3.51 -9.63 11.89
N ASP A 91 4.53 -9.67 12.75
CA ASP A 91 4.34 -9.45 14.19
C ASP A 91 3.85 -8.03 14.47
N SER A 92 4.58 -7.01 14.00
CA SER A 92 4.24 -5.61 14.14
C SER A 92 4.97 -4.76 13.11
N THR A 93 4.22 -4.00 12.31
CA THR A 93 4.80 -3.03 11.36
C THR A 93 5.70 -2.01 12.06
N ASN A 94 5.36 -1.61 13.28
CA ASN A 94 6.14 -0.66 14.07
C ASN A 94 7.47 -1.25 14.58
N ASN A 95 7.48 -2.51 15.04
CA ASN A 95 8.72 -3.19 15.42
C ASN A 95 9.65 -3.35 14.23
N PHE A 96 9.10 -3.78 13.10
CA PHE A 96 9.86 -3.94 11.87
C PHE A 96 10.42 -2.60 11.37
N ALA A 97 9.60 -1.54 11.37
CA ALA A 97 10.03 -0.18 11.04
C ALA A 97 11.19 0.29 11.92
N LYS A 98 11.13 0.05 13.24
CA LYS A 98 12.22 0.38 14.17
C LYS A 98 13.51 -0.35 13.83
N SER A 99 13.43 -1.64 13.54
CA SER A 99 14.61 -2.43 13.15
C SER A 99 15.23 -1.91 11.86
N LEU A 100 14.42 -1.62 10.85
CA LEU A 100 14.88 -1.02 9.59
C LEU A 100 15.49 0.38 9.80
N ALA A 101 14.89 1.19 10.68
CA ALA A 101 15.40 2.52 10.99
C ALA A 101 16.79 2.47 11.63
N GLN A 102 17.06 1.47 12.49
CA GLN A 102 18.38 1.21 13.08
C GLN A 102 19.41 0.77 12.03
N LEU A 103 18.97 0.04 11.00
CA LEU A 103 19.80 -0.39 9.88
C LEU A 103 20.01 0.72 8.81
N GLY A 104 19.56 1.94 9.08
CA GLY A 104 19.77 3.06 8.17
C GLY A 104 18.72 3.19 7.05
N ALA A 105 17.54 2.64 7.21
CA ALA A 105 16.47 2.81 6.22
C ALA A 105 16.23 4.29 5.89
N VAL A 106 15.91 4.56 4.63
CA VAL A 106 15.70 5.91 4.11
C VAL A 106 14.48 6.59 4.71
N ASN A 107 14.45 7.93 4.62
CA ASN A 107 13.26 8.71 4.95
C ASN A 107 12.09 8.29 4.06
N GLY A 108 10.89 8.17 4.63
CA GLY A 108 9.70 7.79 3.90
C GLY A 108 9.53 6.29 3.63
N HIS A 109 10.45 5.43 4.11
CA HIS A 109 10.30 3.98 3.98
C HIS A 109 9.04 3.54 4.73
N THR A 110 8.14 2.87 4.04
CA THR A 110 6.80 2.51 4.52
C THR A 110 6.66 1.01 4.65
N ILE A 111 6.12 0.56 5.77
CA ILE A 111 5.82 -0.84 6.05
C ILE A 111 4.31 -0.99 6.15
N ILE A 112 3.76 -1.90 5.35
CA ILE A 112 2.31 -2.15 5.29
C ILE A 112 2.06 -3.63 5.57
N ALA A 113 0.98 -3.94 6.28
CA ALA A 113 0.56 -5.32 6.53
C ALA A 113 -0.95 -5.47 6.46
N GLU A 114 -1.41 -6.63 5.98
CA GLU A 114 -2.84 -7.01 6.00
C GLU A 114 -3.25 -7.54 7.38
N GLN A 115 -2.28 -8.04 8.18
CA GLN A 115 -2.48 -8.56 9.53
C GLN A 115 -1.27 -8.31 10.41
N GLN A 116 -1.51 -8.07 11.71
CA GLN A 116 -0.46 -8.09 12.74
C GLN A 116 -0.77 -9.14 13.81
N THR A 117 0.19 -10.04 14.09
CA THR A 117 0.03 -11.09 15.11
C THR A 117 0.37 -10.61 16.52
N ALA A 118 1.18 -9.56 16.63
CA ALA A 118 1.60 -8.96 17.90
C ALA A 118 1.54 -7.42 17.84
N GLY A 119 0.43 -6.90 17.32
CA GLY A 119 0.18 -5.45 17.27
C GLY A 119 0.30 -4.81 18.65
N LYS A 120 0.97 -3.64 18.71
CA LYS A 120 1.22 -2.92 19.97
C LYS A 120 0.43 -1.62 20.00
N GLY A 121 -0.40 -1.47 21.01
CA GLY A 121 -1.03 -0.22 21.37
C GLY A 121 -0.13 0.64 22.26
N ARG A 122 -0.65 1.79 22.71
CA ARG A 122 0.03 2.69 23.65
C ARG A 122 0.17 2.01 25.02
N MET A 123 1.23 2.36 25.75
CA MET A 123 1.49 1.86 27.12
C MET A 123 1.54 0.32 27.22
N GLY A 124 2.06 -0.37 26.17
CA GLY A 124 2.22 -1.82 26.16
C GLY A 124 0.93 -2.63 26.00
N LYS A 125 -0.22 -1.99 25.77
CA LYS A 125 -1.49 -2.69 25.51
C LYS A 125 -1.39 -3.47 24.20
N LYS A 126 -2.03 -4.63 24.13
CA LYS A 126 -2.20 -5.38 22.88
C LYS A 126 -3.14 -4.62 21.96
N PHE A 127 -2.82 -4.60 20.68
CA PHE A 127 -3.67 -4.06 19.64
C PHE A 127 -4.19 -5.22 18.77
N TYR A 128 -5.52 -5.37 18.70
CA TYR A 128 -6.14 -6.38 17.88
C TYR A 128 -6.10 -5.93 16.41
N ALA A 129 -5.43 -6.70 15.58
CA ALA A 129 -5.15 -6.36 14.18
C ALA A 129 -5.41 -7.57 13.26
N PRO A 130 -6.69 -7.98 13.09
CA PRO A 130 -7.07 -9.13 12.28
C PRO A 130 -6.89 -8.83 10.79
N ASN A 131 -6.83 -9.92 10.00
CA ASN A 131 -6.76 -9.82 8.54
C ASN A 131 -8.03 -9.20 7.95
N ASN A 132 -7.89 -8.42 6.89
CA ASN A 132 -8.99 -7.80 6.12
C ASN A 132 -9.94 -6.89 6.93
N GLN A 133 -9.55 -6.39 8.09
CA GLN A 133 -10.38 -5.49 8.92
C GLN A 133 -9.71 -4.16 9.23
N GLY A 134 -8.57 -3.88 8.66
CA GLY A 134 -7.85 -2.64 8.91
C GLY A 134 -6.63 -2.45 8.03
N ILE A 135 -6.11 -1.25 8.04
CA ILE A 135 -4.85 -0.89 7.39
C ILE A 135 -3.79 -0.74 8.47
N TYR A 136 -2.76 -1.56 8.42
CA TYR A 136 -1.66 -1.53 9.37
C TYR A 136 -0.42 -0.98 8.68
N LEU A 137 -0.09 0.25 9.02
CA LEU A 137 0.90 1.06 8.31
C LEU A 137 1.87 1.68 9.30
N SER A 138 3.16 1.63 8.99
CA SER A 138 4.20 2.38 9.69
C SER A 138 5.11 3.06 8.69
N VAL A 139 5.44 4.33 8.92
CA VAL A 139 6.34 5.12 8.07
C VAL A 139 7.55 5.55 8.88
N ILE A 140 8.74 5.36 8.34
CA ILE A 140 9.99 5.87 8.92
C ILE A 140 10.16 7.31 8.49
N VAL A 141 10.11 8.23 9.44
CA VAL A 141 10.29 9.66 9.17
C VAL A 141 11.60 10.12 9.83
N ARG A 142 12.44 10.82 9.08
CA ARG A 142 13.70 11.41 9.54
C ARG A 142 13.66 12.93 9.36
N PRO A 143 12.90 13.64 10.22
CA PRO A 143 12.75 15.07 10.07
C PRO A 143 14.07 15.78 10.41
N GLN A 144 14.41 16.77 9.62
CA GLN A 144 15.51 17.71 9.92
C GLN A 144 14.95 18.93 10.67
N LEU A 145 14.21 18.67 11.75
CA LEU A 145 13.52 19.68 12.56
C LEU A 145 14.05 19.63 13.99
N SER A 146 13.99 20.76 14.69
CA SER A 146 14.27 20.78 16.13
C SER A 146 13.25 19.95 16.90
N VAL A 147 13.64 19.46 18.08
CA VAL A 147 12.80 18.60 18.93
C VAL A 147 11.45 19.24 19.24
N GLU A 148 11.39 20.57 19.32
CA GLU A 148 10.18 21.35 19.58
C GLU A 148 9.08 21.12 18.54
N TYR A 149 9.49 20.91 17.27
CA TYR A 149 8.55 20.63 16.17
C TYR A 149 8.23 19.15 15.98
N ALA A 150 8.88 18.23 16.71
CA ALA A 150 8.63 16.80 16.59
C ALA A 150 7.18 16.41 16.91
N LEU A 151 6.54 17.14 17.83
CA LEU A 151 5.13 16.93 18.18
C LEU A 151 4.17 17.26 17.01
N MET A 152 4.56 18.18 16.14
CA MET A 152 3.75 18.57 14.97
C MET A 152 3.62 17.42 13.97
N ILE A 153 4.61 16.52 13.91
CA ILE A 153 4.57 15.35 13.02
C ILE A 153 3.35 14.49 13.29
N THR A 154 3.02 14.26 14.55
CA THR A 154 1.85 13.48 14.95
C THR A 154 0.56 14.18 14.53
N SER A 155 0.47 15.49 14.71
CA SER A 155 -0.69 16.29 14.30
C SER A 155 -0.84 16.29 12.77
N CYS A 156 0.25 16.51 12.04
CA CYS A 156 0.25 16.44 10.57
C CYS A 156 -0.18 15.06 10.06
N ALA A 157 0.33 13.98 10.69
CA ALA A 157 -0.07 12.63 10.34
C ALA A 157 -1.57 12.38 10.59
N ALA A 158 -2.11 12.88 11.72
CA ALA A 158 -3.53 12.76 12.01
C ALA A 158 -4.40 13.50 10.98
N VAL A 159 -4.02 14.72 10.60
CA VAL A 159 -4.72 15.49 9.55
C VAL A 159 -4.66 14.76 8.22
N ALA A 160 -3.48 14.29 7.80
CA ALA A 160 -3.33 13.57 6.53
C ALA A 160 -4.18 12.28 6.48
N VAL A 161 -4.28 11.55 7.60
CA VAL A 161 -5.15 10.37 7.69
C VAL A 161 -6.62 10.76 7.62
N ALA A 162 -7.03 11.83 8.30
CA ALA A 162 -8.41 12.31 8.26
C ALA A 162 -8.81 12.71 6.84
N GLU A 163 -7.99 13.52 6.14
CA GLU A 163 -8.22 13.93 4.75
C GLU A 163 -8.28 12.72 3.80
N ALA A 164 -7.42 11.72 4.01
CA ALA A 164 -7.45 10.50 3.21
C ALA A 164 -8.76 9.72 3.41
N ILE A 165 -9.23 9.60 4.64
CA ILE A 165 -10.50 8.92 4.96
C ILE A 165 -11.67 9.69 4.35
N GLU A 166 -11.73 11.00 4.49
CA GLU A 166 -12.76 11.84 3.89
C GLU A 166 -12.81 11.66 2.37
N LYS A 167 -11.66 11.67 1.73
CA LYS A 167 -11.53 11.54 0.27
C LYS A 167 -12.00 10.17 -0.25
N VAL A 168 -11.70 9.09 0.50
CA VAL A 168 -12.02 7.71 0.07
C VAL A 168 -13.45 7.32 0.47
N CYS A 169 -13.87 7.69 1.68
CA CYS A 169 -15.15 7.24 2.24
C CYS A 169 -16.30 8.22 1.97
N LEU A 170 -16.03 9.38 1.35
CA LEU A 170 -16.99 10.49 1.18
C LEU A 170 -17.66 10.88 2.51
N LEU A 171 -17.01 10.59 3.64
CA LEU A 171 -17.48 10.95 4.95
C LEU A 171 -17.16 12.42 5.18
N TYR A 172 -18.18 13.24 5.19
CA TYR A 172 -18.07 14.56 5.81
C TYR A 172 -17.83 14.32 7.31
N THR A 173 -16.85 15.01 7.88
CA THR A 173 -16.62 15.00 9.32
C THR A 173 -17.93 15.30 10.02
N SER A 174 -18.44 14.34 10.77
CA SER A 174 -19.56 14.60 11.68
C SER A 174 -19.11 15.68 12.65
N PRO A 175 -19.86 16.76 12.81
CA PRO A 175 -19.50 17.77 13.79
C PRO A 175 -19.32 17.09 15.14
N SER A 176 -18.25 17.46 15.85
CA SER A 176 -17.99 16.93 17.19
C SER A 176 -19.26 17.11 18.05
N PRO A 177 -19.63 16.14 18.89
CA PRO A 177 -20.74 16.34 19.84
C PRO A 177 -20.60 17.58 20.70
N ARG A 178 -19.40 18.18 20.75
CA ARG A 178 -19.15 19.48 21.44
C ARG A 178 -19.49 20.68 20.58
N ASP A 179 -19.58 20.57 19.27
CA ASP A 179 -19.86 21.69 18.38
C ASP A 179 -21.36 22.09 18.40
N GLY A 180 -22.21 21.19 18.89
CA GLY A 180 -23.63 21.44 19.10
C GLY A 180 -24.02 21.97 20.49
N ALA A 181 -23.06 22.11 21.41
CA ALA A 181 -23.33 22.47 22.82
C ALA A 181 -23.18 23.99 23.14
N THR A 182 -22.95 24.83 22.13
CA THR A 182 -22.82 26.29 22.34
C THR A 182 -24.01 27.06 21.79
N SER A 183 -25.21 26.75 22.25
CA SER A 183 -26.31 27.73 22.25
C SER A 183 -27.39 27.30 23.22
N ARG A 184 -27.16 27.62 24.50
CA ARG A 184 -28.23 27.99 25.45
C ARG A 184 -27.63 28.80 26.56
#